data_665d5e65c84b853009c49a4b872ceed1
#
_entry.id   665d5e65c84b853009c49a4b872ceed1
#
_cell.length_a   1.000
_cell.length_b   1.000
_cell.length_c   1.000
_cell.angle_alpha   90.00
_cell.angle_beta   90.00
_cell.angle_gamma   90.00
#
_symmetry.space_group_name_H-M   'P 1'
#
loop_
_entity.id
_entity.type
_entity.pdbx_description
1 polymer ?
#
loop_
_entity_poly.entity_id
_entity_poly.type
_entity_poly.pdbx_seq_one_letter_code
_entity_poly.pdbx_strand_id
1 'polypeptide(L)'
;MSRPTVAVVDLKSLRSNFALAQSLAPGANAIPMVKANAYGHGMIEVSRALAESAPAFGVASIDEALTLRQAGIQQPILLLEGTFSCDEVAIAADNNFMLMVENLVQNDAIVNASISQPIIVWLGIDTGMHRLGFQPKEAIQAYQALKNSDNVAKPIIAASHFACADDMGSSATSAQLAIFDQWIKSQTLASGDIIKQSLANSAAILAWPKTHRDWQRPGYMLYGNSPFSEEQDNADKLIPVMSLQSAVISIRCISSGESVGYTANWTAKRDSTIATITVGYGDGYPRHAPNGTPVLINGVRCPLVGRVSMDMITVDVTDLDLVSIGDKVVLWGPELPVNEIAHHCGTIGYELLTRMPSRVPRIYIN
;
A
#
# COMPACT_ATOMS: atom_id res chain seq x y z
N MET A 1 27.86 3.18 -1.97
CA MET A 1 26.90 3.74 -2.94
C MET A 1 27.42 5.09 -3.37
N SER A 2 27.40 5.41 -4.67
CA SER A 2 27.97 6.67 -5.18
C SER A 2 27.00 7.86 -5.08
N ARG A 3 25.67 7.60 -5.02
CA ARG A 3 24.63 8.62 -4.97
C ARG A 3 23.95 8.61 -3.59
N PRO A 4 23.76 9.77 -2.94
CA PRO A 4 23.23 9.82 -1.57
C PRO A 4 21.71 9.61 -1.48
N THR A 5 20.99 9.49 -2.59
CA THR A 5 19.54 9.27 -2.61
C THR A 5 19.21 7.82 -2.24
N VAL A 6 18.52 7.63 -1.11
CA VAL A 6 18.19 6.32 -0.53
C VAL A 6 16.81 6.34 0.12
N ALA A 7 16.14 5.20 0.12
CA ALA A 7 14.95 4.95 0.94
C ALA A 7 15.36 4.15 2.17
N VAL A 8 15.32 4.76 3.33
CA VAL A 8 15.57 4.08 4.61
C VAL A 8 14.25 3.48 5.07
N VAL A 9 14.24 2.16 5.31
CA VAL A 9 13.06 1.39 5.70
C VAL A 9 13.26 0.84 7.10
N ASP A 10 12.45 1.28 8.06
CA ASP A 10 12.49 0.84 9.45
C ASP A 10 11.59 -0.39 9.65
N LEU A 11 12.21 -1.55 9.77
CA LEU A 11 11.50 -2.83 9.97
C LEU A 11 10.92 -2.97 11.39
N LYS A 12 11.43 -2.22 12.37
CA LYS A 12 10.84 -2.18 13.71
C LYS A 12 9.50 -1.45 13.68
N SER A 13 9.43 -0.29 13.04
CA SER A 13 8.18 0.46 12.84
C SER A 13 7.16 -0.36 12.05
N LEU A 14 7.59 -1.11 11.02
CA LEU A 14 6.76 -2.03 10.27
C LEU A 14 6.11 -3.10 11.17
N ARG A 15 6.91 -3.76 12.01
CA ARG A 15 6.41 -4.76 12.98
C ARG A 15 5.45 -4.15 13.99
N SER A 16 5.73 -2.94 14.46
CA SER A 16 4.85 -2.22 15.40
C SER A 16 3.48 -1.91 14.77
N ASN A 17 3.46 -1.44 13.53
CA ASN A 17 2.21 -1.17 12.80
C ASN A 17 1.42 -2.46 12.53
N PHE A 18 2.11 -3.56 12.24
CA PHE A 18 1.44 -4.86 12.07
C PHE A 18 0.86 -5.37 13.38
N ALA A 19 1.58 -5.25 14.49
CA ALA A 19 1.09 -5.59 15.82
C ALA A 19 -0.14 -4.74 16.21
N LEU A 20 -0.17 -3.45 15.85
CA LEU A 20 -1.35 -2.60 16.01
C LEU A 20 -2.55 -3.16 15.25
N ALA A 21 -2.39 -3.55 13.98
CA ALA A 21 -3.47 -4.14 13.20
C ALA A 21 -4.02 -5.42 13.85
N GLN A 22 -3.15 -6.28 14.37
CA GLN A 22 -3.55 -7.50 15.11
C GLN A 22 -4.27 -7.17 16.42
N SER A 23 -3.79 -6.16 17.15
CA SER A 23 -4.36 -5.79 18.46
C SER A 23 -5.76 -5.20 18.37
N LEU A 24 -6.09 -4.52 17.27
CA LEU A 24 -7.41 -3.94 17.02
C LEU A 24 -8.49 -5.01 16.76
N ALA A 25 -8.08 -6.21 16.34
CA ALA A 25 -8.99 -7.34 16.14
C ALA A 25 -8.32 -8.67 16.52
N PRO A 26 -8.16 -8.96 17.81
CA PRO A 26 -7.37 -10.10 18.30
C PRO A 26 -7.96 -11.46 17.92
N GLY A 27 -9.21 -11.53 17.50
CA GLY A 27 -9.87 -12.76 17.02
C GLY A 27 -9.73 -12.99 15.50
N ALA A 28 -9.11 -12.07 14.75
CA ALA A 28 -8.98 -12.15 13.31
C ALA A 28 -7.53 -12.41 12.86
N ASN A 29 -7.39 -13.08 11.72
CA ASN A 29 -6.11 -13.21 11.05
C ASN A 29 -5.80 -11.96 10.24
N ALA A 30 -4.67 -11.31 10.48
CA ALA A 30 -4.23 -10.16 9.68
C ALA A 30 -3.28 -10.63 8.57
N ILE A 31 -3.62 -10.35 7.31
CA ILE A 31 -2.78 -10.63 6.14
C ILE A 31 -2.10 -9.35 5.69
N PRO A 32 -0.78 -9.19 5.89
CA PRO A 32 -0.04 -8.05 5.35
C PRO A 32 -0.15 -7.97 3.83
N MET A 33 -0.56 -6.81 3.31
CA MET A 33 -0.58 -6.55 1.87
C MET A 33 0.80 -6.08 1.43
N VAL A 34 1.50 -6.93 0.67
CA VAL A 34 2.89 -6.70 0.21
C VAL A 34 2.99 -6.52 -1.31
N LYS A 35 1.87 -6.37 -2.01
CA LYS A 35 1.81 -6.06 -3.44
C LYS A 35 2.51 -4.74 -3.79
N ALA A 36 2.78 -4.54 -5.08
CA ALA A 36 3.50 -3.36 -5.60
C ALA A 36 4.83 -3.14 -4.87
N ASN A 37 5.62 -4.23 -4.76
CA ASN A 37 6.89 -4.25 -4.05
C ASN A 37 6.78 -3.77 -2.59
N ALA A 38 5.75 -4.26 -1.87
CA ALA A 38 5.40 -3.84 -0.50
C ALA A 38 5.18 -2.32 -0.43
N TYR A 39 4.32 -1.79 -1.30
CA TYR A 39 4.09 -0.34 -1.43
C TYR A 39 5.42 0.44 -1.58
N GLY A 40 6.34 -0.10 -2.37
CA GLY A 40 7.65 0.49 -2.62
C GLY A 40 8.74 0.22 -1.57
N HIS A 41 8.42 -0.45 -0.47
CA HIS A 41 9.34 -0.68 0.66
C HIS A 41 10.30 -1.86 0.46
N GLY A 42 10.06 -2.71 -0.54
CA GLY A 42 10.83 -3.93 -0.78
C GLY A 42 10.13 -5.19 -0.28
N MET A 43 9.44 -5.88 -1.19
CA MET A 43 8.52 -6.98 -0.88
C MET A 43 9.18 -8.13 -0.13
N ILE A 44 10.40 -8.49 -0.51
CA ILE A 44 11.12 -9.63 0.08
C ILE A 44 11.49 -9.34 1.55
N GLU A 45 12.12 -8.19 1.82
CA GLU A 45 12.59 -7.87 3.17
C GLU A 45 11.43 -7.55 4.12
N VAL A 46 10.38 -6.90 3.62
CA VAL A 46 9.13 -6.67 4.38
C VAL A 46 8.48 -8.01 4.75
N SER A 47 8.37 -8.94 3.80
CA SER A 47 7.78 -10.25 4.08
C SER A 47 8.62 -11.09 5.05
N ARG A 48 9.96 -11.06 4.91
CA ARG A 48 10.85 -11.71 5.88
C ARG A 48 10.71 -11.15 7.30
N ALA A 49 10.59 -9.82 7.40
CA ALA A 49 10.43 -9.15 8.69
C ALA A 49 9.12 -9.48 9.42
N LEU A 50 8.09 -9.91 8.70
CA LEU A 50 6.77 -10.26 9.22
C LEU A 50 6.48 -11.77 9.23
N ALA A 51 7.36 -12.60 8.67
CA ALA A 51 7.11 -14.02 8.43
C ALA A 51 6.73 -14.82 9.70
N GLU A 52 7.32 -14.48 10.85
CA GLU A 52 7.02 -15.18 12.10
C GLU A 52 5.63 -14.85 12.67
N SER A 53 5.07 -13.70 12.33
CA SER A 53 3.80 -13.20 12.89
C SER A 53 2.65 -13.18 11.89
N ALA A 54 2.94 -13.24 10.58
CA ALA A 54 1.94 -13.21 9.53
C ALA A 54 1.41 -14.62 9.21
N PRO A 55 0.08 -14.85 9.27
CA PRO A 55 -0.52 -16.13 8.90
C PRO A 55 -0.49 -16.38 7.39
N ALA A 56 -0.43 -15.34 6.60
CA ALA A 56 -0.36 -15.35 5.14
C ALA A 56 0.07 -13.97 4.64
N PHE A 57 0.38 -13.84 3.34
CA PHE A 57 0.67 -12.56 2.66
C PHE A 57 -0.32 -12.29 1.54
N GLY A 58 -0.57 -11.02 1.21
CA GLY A 58 -1.43 -10.63 0.08
C GLY A 58 -0.64 -9.88 -0.99
N VAL A 59 -0.76 -10.33 -2.22
CA VAL A 59 -0.15 -9.74 -3.42
C VAL A 59 -1.19 -9.50 -4.51
N ALA A 60 -0.84 -8.80 -5.59
CA ALA A 60 -1.76 -8.57 -6.70
C ALA A 60 -1.79 -9.77 -7.66
N SER A 61 -0.63 -10.26 -8.08
CA SER A 61 -0.49 -11.23 -9.16
C SER A 61 0.37 -12.45 -8.77
N ILE A 62 0.32 -13.47 -9.62
CA ILE A 62 1.09 -14.69 -9.45
C ILE A 62 2.61 -14.44 -9.54
N ASP A 63 3.06 -13.47 -10.33
CA ASP A 63 4.49 -13.14 -10.47
C ASP A 63 5.07 -12.61 -9.15
N GLU A 64 4.30 -11.77 -8.43
CA GLU A 64 4.67 -11.30 -7.10
C GLU A 64 4.72 -12.45 -6.10
N ALA A 65 3.75 -13.38 -6.16
CA ALA A 65 3.71 -14.55 -5.30
C ALA A 65 4.90 -15.50 -5.55
N LEU A 66 5.21 -15.79 -6.80
CA LEU A 66 6.35 -16.61 -7.19
C LEU A 66 7.67 -15.97 -6.76
N THR A 67 7.80 -14.64 -6.86
CA THR A 67 8.98 -13.92 -6.36
C THR A 67 9.17 -14.12 -4.86
N LEU A 68 8.10 -14.04 -4.08
CA LEU A 68 8.15 -14.31 -2.63
C LEU A 68 8.50 -15.78 -2.34
N ARG A 69 7.92 -16.71 -3.08
CA ARG A 69 8.19 -18.15 -2.92
C ARG A 69 9.64 -18.47 -3.22
N GLN A 70 10.22 -17.91 -4.31
CA GLN A 70 11.64 -18.04 -4.66
C GLN A 70 12.56 -17.41 -3.60
N ALA A 71 12.10 -16.35 -2.92
CA ALA A 71 12.83 -15.73 -1.80
C ALA A 71 12.74 -16.51 -0.48
N GLY A 72 12.04 -17.67 -0.47
CA GLY A 72 11.95 -18.59 0.67
C GLY A 72 10.78 -18.32 1.63
N ILE A 73 9.84 -17.45 1.27
CA ILE A 73 8.60 -17.23 2.08
C ILE A 73 7.73 -18.48 1.97
N GLN A 74 7.38 -19.10 3.10
CA GLN A 74 6.64 -20.37 3.16
C GLN A 74 5.15 -20.19 3.46
N GLN A 75 4.75 -19.06 4.04
CA GLN A 75 3.35 -18.77 4.38
C GLN A 75 2.46 -18.83 3.14
N PRO A 76 1.17 -19.16 3.27
CA PRO A 76 0.20 -19.00 2.19
C PRO A 76 0.22 -17.60 1.61
N ILE A 77 0.00 -17.46 0.30
CA ILE A 77 -0.01 -16.16 -0.38
C ILE A 77 -1.34 -16.00 -1.12
N LEU A 78 -2.07 -14.93 -0.81
CA LEU A 78 -3.34 -14.61 -1.45
C LEU A 78 -3.10 -13.75 -2.70
N LEU A 79 -3.57 -14.23 -3.85
CA LEU A 79 -3.64 -13.47 -5.09
C LEU A 79 -4.94 -12.66 -5.10
N LEU A 80 -4.85 -11.34 -4.88
CA LEU A 80 -6.00 -10.45 -4.72
C LEU A 80 -6.80 -10.20 -6.01
N GLU A 81 -6.19 -10.42 -7.16
CA GLU A 81 -6.84 -10.29 -8.48
C GLU A 81 -7.20 -11.67 -9.05
N GLY A 82 -6.92 -12.75 -8.30
CA GLY A 82 -7.11 -14.12 -8.75
C GLY A 82 -6.11 -14.52 -9.83
N THR A 83 -6.55 -15.34 -10.78
CA THR A 83 -5.75 -15.80 -11.91
C THR A 83 -6.16 -15.11 -13.20
N PHE A 84 -5.19 -14.84 -14.08
CA PHE A 84 -5.40 -14.24 -15.40
C PHE A 84 -5.48 -15.28 -16.52
N SER A 85 -5.01 -16.52 -16.26
CA SER A 85 -5.12 -17.66 -17.16
C SER A 85 -5.48 -18.93 -16.41
N CYS A 86 -6.02 -19.94 -17.12
CA CYS A 86 -6.38 -21.23 -16.53
C CYS A 86 -5.14 -21.98 -16.01
N ASP A 87 -3.99 -21.81 -16.64
CA ASP A 87 -2.75 -22.50 -16.28
C ASP A 87 -2.22 -22.05 -14.90
N GLU A 88 -2.52 -20.81 -14.51
CA GLU A 88 -2.13 -20.28 -13.20
C GLU A 88 -2.79 -21.01 -12.03
N VAL A 89 -3.94 -21.67 -12.25
CA VAL A 89 -4.63 -22.43 -11.19
C VAL A 89 -3.77 -23.60 -10.71
N ALA A 90 -3.13 -24.32 -11.62
CA ALA A 90 -2.22 -25.43 -11.27
C ALA A 90 -0.98 -24.89 -10.55
N ILE A 91 -0.39 -23.78 -11.05
CA ILE A 91 0.75 -23.12 -10.39
C ILE A 91 0.37 -22.67 -8.97
N ALA A 92 -0.83 -22.14 -8.77
CA ALA A 92 -1.30 -21.71 -7.46
C ALA A 92 -1.45 -22.90 -6.50
N ALA A 93 -1.99 -24.03 -6.97
CA ALA A 93 -2.10 -25.24 -6.18
C ALA A 93 -0.73 -25.76 -5.73
N ASP A 94 0.23 -25.86 -6.66
CA ASP A 94 1.57 -26.40 -6.39
C ASP A 94 2.40 -25.50 -5.46
N ASN A 95 2.07 -24.19 -5.35
CA ASN A 95 2.83 -23.23 -4.56
C ASN A 95 2.11 -22.76 -3.28
N ASN A 96 1.02 -23.42 -2.86
CA ASN A 96 0.22 -23.04 -1.69
C ASN A 96 -0.24 -21.57 -1.76
N PHE A 97 -0.78 -21.17 -2.93
CA PHE A 97 -1.42 -19.87 -3.08
C PHE A 97 -2.92 -19.96 -2.86
N MET A 98 -3.48 -18.91 -2.28
CA MET A 98 -4.92 -18.71 -2.13
C MET A 98 -5.41 -17.82 -3.28
N LEU A 99 -6.59 -18.08 -3.82
CA LEU A 99 -7.12 -17.34 -4.95
C LEU A 99 -8.36 -16.53 -4.57
N MET A 100 -8.34 -15.22 -4.82
CA MET A 100 -9.56 -14.45 -4.93
C MET A 100 -10.28 -14.86 -6.22
N VAL A 101 -11.59 -15.00 -6.19
CA VAL A 101 -12.45 -15.32 -7.35
C VAL A 101 -13.45 -14.20 -7.52
N GLU A 102 -13.30 -13.47 -8.61
CA GLU A 102 -13.97 -12.19 -8.85
C GLU A 102 -14.98 -12.26 -10.02
N ASN A 103 -14.96 -13.35 -10.80
CA ASN A 103 -15.80 -13.53 -11.99
C ASN A 103 -15.97 -15.00 -12.34
N LEU A 104 -16.90 -15.28 -13.27
CA LEU A 104 -17.24 -16.64 -13.71
C LEU A 104 -16.07 -17.35 -14.42
N VAL A 105 -15.22 -16.62 -15.14
CA VAL A 105 -14.07 -17.24 -15.84
C VAL A 105 -13.10 -17.85 -14.82
N GLN A 106 -12.77 -17.12 -13.76
CA GLN A 106 -11.94 -17.63 -12.67
C GLN A 106 -12.61 -18.77 -11.91
N ASN A 107 -13.93 -18.65 -11.66
CA ASN A 107 -14.72 -19.69 -11.01
C ASN A 107 -14.64 -21.00 -11.79
N ASP A 108 -14.95 -20.95 -13.10
CA ASP A 108 -14.94 -22.11 -13.98
C ASP A 108 -13.53 -22.69 -14.17
N ALA A 109 -12.51 -21.83 -14.22
CA ALA A 109 -11.12 -22.27 -14.30
C ALA A 109 -10.74 -23.14 -13.08
N ILE A 110 -11.13 -22.74 -11.86
CA ILE A 110 -10.85 -23.51 -10.65
C ILE A 110 -11.67 -24.80 -10.61
N VAL A 111 -12.98 -24.73 -10.88
CA VAL A 111 -13.87 -25.89 -10.80
C VAL A 111 -13.44 -26.99 -11.77
N ASN A 112 -12.97 -26.63 -12.96
CA ASN A 112 -12.59 -27.57 -14.02
C ASN A 112 -11.08 -27.87 -14.08
N ALA A 113 -10.27 -27.31 -13.16
CA ALA A 113 -8.83 -27.54 -13.17
C ALA A 113 -8.44 -28.97 -12.83
N SER A 114 -7.34 -29.44 -13.44
CA SER A 114 -6.66 -30.65 -12.99
C SER A 114 -5.51 -30.24 -12.09
N ILE A 115 -5.72 -30.33 -10.77
CA ILE A 115 -4.76 -29.88 -9.76
C ILE A 115 -4.43 -30.98 -8.76
N SER A 116 -3.25 -30.89 -8.16
CA SER A 116 -2.69 -31.87 -7.23
C SER A 116 -3.30 -31.82 -5.83
N GLN A 117 -3.80 -30.64 -5.44
CA GLN A 117 -4.39 -30.41 -4.11
C GLN A 117 -5.43 -29.27 -4.14
N PRO A 118 -6.43 -29.29 -3.25
CA PRO A 118 -7.45 -28.26 -3.19
C PRO A 118 -6.85 -26.86 -2.83
N ILE A 119 -7.40 -25.82 -3.44
CA ILE A 119 -6.99 -24.42 -3.23
C ILE A 119 -7.94 -23.74 -2.26
N ILE A 120 -7.39 -22.91 -1.35
CA ILE A 120 -8.18 -22.00 -0.51
C ILE A 120 -8.70 -20.86 -1.39
N VAL A 121 -10.02 -20.71 -1.44
CA VAL A 121 -10.68 -19.72 -2.29
C VAL A 121 -11.31 -18.61 -1.45
N TRP A 122 -11.14 -17.39 -1.94
CA TRP A 122 -11.79 -16.20 -1.45
C TRP A 122 -12.78 -15.70 -2.50
N LEU A 123 -14.07 -15.83 -2.22
CA LEU A 123 -15.13 -15.38 -3.13
C LEU A 123 -15.36 -13.88 -2.98
N GLY A 124 -15.02 -13.10 -3.99
CA GLY A 124 -15.23 -11.66 -4.04
C GLY A 124 -16.71 -11.31 -4.26
N ILE A 125 -17.29 -10.49 -3.37
CA ILE A 125 -18.66 -10.01 -3.44
C ILE A 125 -18.64 -8.50 -3.58
N ASP A 126 -19.15 -7.97 -4.68
CA ASP A 126 -19.32 -6.53 -4.86
C ASP A 126 -20.52 -6.04 -4.06
N THR A 127 -20.23 -5.31 -3.02
CA THR A 127 -21.24 -4.71 -2.14
C THR A 127 -21.45 -3.21 -2.38
N GLY A 128 -20.77 -2.63 -3.41
CA GLY A 128 -20.96 -1.22 -3.76
C GLY A 128 -19.69 -0.46 -4.13
N MET A 129 -18.54 -1.15 -4.30
CA MET A 129 -17.34 -0.53 -4.86
C MET A 129 -17.31 -0.55 -6.39
N HIS A 130 -17.99 -1.52 -7.00
CA HIS A 130 -18.18 -1.69 -8.45
C HIS A 130 -16.87 -1.73 -9.26
N ARG A 131 -15.86 -2.42 -8.70
CA ARG A 131 -14.57 -2.62 -9.36
C ARG A 131 -14.32 -4.08 -9.72
N LEU A 132 -14.48 -4.99 -8.75
CA LEU A 132 -14.34 -6.44 -8.89
C LEU A 132 -15.37 -7.12 -7.98
N GLY A 133 -15.54 -8.42 -8.17
CA GLY A 133 -16.48 -9.24 -7.38
C GLY A 133 -17.80 -9.50 -8.10
N PHE A 134 -18.45 -10.56 -7.68
CA PHE A 134 -19.77 -10.92 -8.14
C PHE A 134 -20.83 -10.01 -7.52
N GLN A 135 -21.84 -9.64 -8.30
CA GLN A 135 -23.06 -9.10 -7.70
C GLN A 135 -23.65 -10.11 -6.70
N PRO A 136 -24.28 -9.68 -5.59
CA PRO A 136 -24.73 -10.58 -4.53
C PRO A 136 -25.60 -11.75 -5.02
N LYS A 137 -26.41 -11.55 -6.07
CA LYS A 137 -27.22 -12.61 -6.67
C LYS A 137 -26.39 -13.63 -7.45
N GLU A 138 -25.40 -13.18 -8.21
CA GLU A 138 -24.49 -14.02 -8.99
C GLU A 138 -23.53 -14.79 -8.07
N ALA A 139 -23.09 -14.19 -6.99
CA ALA A 139 -22.25 -14.80 -5.96
C ALA A 139 -22.87 -16.08 -5.36
N ILE A 140 -24.19 -16.22 -5.36
CA ILE A 140 -24.89 -17.44 -4.91
C ILE A 140 -24.52 -18.63 -5.78
N GLN A 141 -24.60 -18.46 -7.10
CA GLN A 141 -24.29 -19.52 -8.04
C GLN A 141 -22.79 -19.87 -8.03
N ALA A 142 -21.93 -18.85 -8.02
CA ALA A 142 -20.48 -19.03 -7.92
C ALA A 142 -20.09 -19.77 -6.62
N TYR A 143 -20.67 -19.39 -5.49
CA TYR A 143 -20.47 -20.07 -4.20
C TYR A 143 -20.86 -21.54 -4.27
N GLN A 144 -22.02 -21.89 -4.85
CA GLN A 144 -22.46 -23.26 -4.96
C GLN A 144 -21.54 -24.11 -5.85
N ALA A 145 -21.06 -23.55 -6.97
CA ALA A 145 -20.12 -24.24 -7.85
C ALA A 145 -18.79 -24.54 -7.10
N LEU A 146 -18.22 -23.53 -6.43
CA LEU A 146 -16.99 -23.68 -5.64
C LEU A 146 -17.17 -24.64 -4.46
N LYS A 147 -18.32 -24.56 -3.77
CA LYS A 147 -18.64 -25.45 -2.65
C LYS A 147 -18.67 -26.92 -3.06
N ASN A 148 -19.21 -27.23 -4.23
CA ASN A 148 -19.37 -28.59 -4.73
C ASN A 148 -18.11 -29.14 -5.44
N SER A 149 -17.09 -28.31 -5.64
CA SER A 149 -15.83 -28.72 -6.29
C SER A 149 -14.84 -29.31 -5.29
N ASP A 150 -14.25 -30.44 -5.66
CA ASP A 150 -13.16 -31.09 -4.91
C ASP A 150 -11.84 -30.29 -5.02
N ASN A 151 -11.75 -29.39 -6.02
CA ASN A 151 -10.61 -28.49 -6.20
C ASN A 151 -10.55 -27.36 -5.17
N VAL A 152 -11.60 -27.20 -4.35
CA VAL A 152 -11.71 -26.07 -3.40
C VAL A 152 -11.65 -26.57 -1.96
N ALA A 153 -10.67 -26.07 -1.23
CA ALA A 153 -10.54 -26.32 0.22
C ALA A 153 -11.64 -25.60 1.00
N LYS A 154 -12.13 -26.24 2.06
CA LYS A 154 -13.21 -25.69 2.91
C LYS A 154 -12.65 -25.22 4.25
N PRO A 155 -13.20 -24.16 4.87
CA PRO A 155 -14.32 -23.34 4.41
C PRO A 155 -13.90 -22.33 3.33
N ILE A 156 -14.82 -21.93 2.46
CA ILE A 156 -14.67 -20.81 1.52
C ILE A 156 -14.68 -19.51 2.33
N ILE A 157 -13.88 -18.54 1.92
CA ILE A 157 -13.82 -17.22 2.52
C ILE A 157 -14.60 -16.24 1.63
N ALA A 158 -15.69 -15.65 2.15
CA ALA A 158 -16.36 -14.57 1.47
C ALA A 158 -15.63 -13.25 1.73
N ALA A 159 -15.36 -12.48 0.69
CA ALA A 159 -14.63 -11.23 0.79
C ALA A 159 -15.35 -10.09 0.09
N SER A 160 -15.17 -8.87 0.59
CA SER A 160 -15.57 -7.64 -0.08
C SER A 160 -14.52 -6.54 0.16
N HIS A 161 -14.68 -5.38 -0.49
CA HIS A 161 -13.80 -4.24 -0.29
C HIS A 161 -14.60 -2.94 -0.14
N PHE A 162 -14.25 -2.15 0.89
CA PHE A 162 -14.92 -0.88 1.14
C PHE A 162 -14.38 0.23 0.24
N ALA A 163 -15.31 1.02 -0.31
CA ALA A 163 -14.98 2.14 -1.17
C ALA A 163 -14.62 3.42 -0.39
N CYS A 164 -15.26 3.63 0.77
CA CYS A 164 -15.20 4.90 1.52
C CYS A 164 -14.97 4.67 3.02
N ALA A 165 -14.19 3.66 3.43
CA ALA A 165 -13.94 3.42 4.85
C ALA A 165 -13.03 4.48 5.49
N ASP A 166 -12.35 5.28 4.70
CA ASP A 166 -11.54 6.44 5.06
C ASP A 166 -12.37 7.72 5.28
N ASP A 167 -13.62 7.74 4.81
CA ASP A 167 -14.59 8.82 5.08
C ASP A 167 -15.56 8.39 6.19
N MET A 168 -15.28 8.85 7.41
CA MET A 168 -16.10 8.53 8.60
C MET A 168 -17.50 9.14 8.55
N GLY A 169 -17.71 10.17 7.74
CA GLY A 169 -19.00 10.83 7.55
C GLY A 169 -19.90 10.13 6.53
N SER A 170 -19.34 9.23 5.70
CA SER A 170 -20.07 8.54 4.65
C SER A 170 -20.87 7.36 5.18
N SER A 171 -22.12 7.21 4.74
CA SER A 171 -22.93 6.02 5.00
C SER A 171 -22.57 4.81 4.13
N ALA A 172 -21.67 4.97 3.13
CA ALA A 172 -21.35 3.93 2.15
C ALA A 172 -20.79 2.66 2.80
N THR A 173 -19.88 2.80 3.77
CA THR A 173 -19.28 1.66 4.48
C THR A 173 -20.33 0.85 5.23
N SER A 174 -21.27 1.50 5.91
CA SER A 174 -22.37 0.83 6.61
C SER A 174 -23.36 0.16 5.65
N ALA A 175 -23.62 0.76 4.49
CA ALA A 175 -24.48 0.18 3.46
C ALA A 175 -23.83 -1.06 2.83
N GLN A 176 -22.53 -1.00 2.50
CA GLN A 176 -21.77 -2.15 1.99
C GLN A 176 -21.75 -3.30 3.00
N LEU A 177 -21.54 -3.00 4.28
CA LEU A 177 -21.57 -3.99 5.36
C LEU A 177 -22.95 -4.68 5.47
N ALA A 178 -24.04 -3.91 5.39
CA ALA A 178 -25.40 -4.46 5.45
C ALA A 178 -25.70 -5.42 4.29
N ILE A 179 -25.26 -5.09 3.07
CA ILE A 179 -25.42 -5.95 1.88
C ILE A 179 -24.63 -7.26 2.08
N PHE A 180 -23.39 -7.15 2.57
CA PHE A 180 -22.55 -8.32 2.84
C PHE A 180 -23.17 -9.23 3.90
N ASP A 181 -23.60 -8.66 5.03
CA ASP A 181 -24.20 -9.42 6.14
C ASP A 181 -25.51 -10.11 5.71
N GLN A 182 -26.31 -9.46 4.86
CA GLN A 182 -27.50 -10.08 4.29
C GLN A 182 -27.16 -11.28 3.40
N TRP A 183 -26.12 -11.17 2.59
CA TRP A 183 -25.65 -12.27 1.74
C TRP A 183 -25.16 -13.44 2.60
N ILE A 184 -24.28 -13.20 3.58
CA ILE A 184 -23.77 -14.22 4.52
C ILE A 184 -24.93 -14.94 5.20
N LYS A 185 -25.88 -14.19 5.76
CA LYS A 185 -27.06 -14.74 6.44
C LYS A 185 -27.88 -15.64 5.51
N SER A 186 -28.10 -15.24 4.28
CA SER A 186 -28.87 -16.01 3.29
C SER A 186 -28.18 -17.35 2.96
N GLN A 187 -26.84 -17.34 2.78
CA GLN A 187 -26.10 -18.56 2.46
C GLN A 187 -26.00 -19.50 3.65
N THR A 188 -25.74 -18.98 4.85
CA THR A 188 -25.67 -19.79 6.08
C THR A 188 -27.00 -20.47 6.39
N LEU A 189 -28.14 -19.77 6.22
CA LEU A 189 -29.47 -20.34 6.42
C LEU A 189 -29.82 -21.41 5.38
N ALA A 190 -29.37 -21.24 4.13
CA ALA A 190 -29.66 -22.17 3.04
C ALA A 190 -28.81 -23.44 3.08
N SER A 191 -27.57 -23.36 3.56
CA SER A 191 -26.60 -24.46 3.46
C SER A 191 -26.16 -25.03 4.79
N GLY A 192 -26.32 -24.31 5.89
CA GLY A 192 -25.75 -24.67 7.19
C GLY A 192 -24.22 -24.51 7.29
N ASP A 193 -23.59 -23.94 6.28
CA ASP A 193 -22.12 -23.85 6.19
C ASP A 193 -21.54 -22.76 7.08
N ILE A 194 -20.32 -23.01 7.53
CA ILE A 194 -19.47 -21.96 8.11
C ILE A 194 -18.75 -21.25 6.96
N ILE A 195 -19.06 -19.97 6.76
CA ILE A 195 -18.43 -19.12 5.75
C ILE A 195 -17.49 -18.14 6.50
N LYS A 196 -16.19 -18.23 6.22
CA LYS A 196 -15.22 -17.27 6.74
C LYS A 196 -15.36 -15.93 6.00
N GLN A 197 -14.99 -14.84 6.66
CA GLN A 197 -15.31 -13.50 6.17
C GLN A 197 -14.09 -12.58 6.19
N SER A 198 -13.98 -11.72 5.17
CA SER A 198 -12.95 -10.69 5.06
C SER A 198 -13.46 -9.42 4.39
N LEU A 199 -13.51 -8.32 5.13
CA LEU A 199 -13.94 -7.01 4.60
C LEU A 199 -12.89 -5.92 4.83
N ALA A 200 -12.30 -5.88 6.05
CA ALA A 200 -11.54 -4.74 6.51
C ALA A 200 -10.23 -4.53 5.74
N ASN A 201 -10.12 -3.38 5.07
CA ASN A 201 -8.89 -2.74 4.61
C ASN A 201 -8.28 -1.88 5.73
N SER A 202 -7.21 -1.14 5.48
CA SER A 202 -6.52 -0.31 6.49
C SER A 202 -7.44 0.64 7.24
N ALA A 203 -8.29 1.39 6.55
CA ALA A 203 -9.21 2.32 7.15
C ALA A 203 -10.27 1.60 8.02
N ALA A 204 -10.79 0.50 7.50
CA ALA A 204 -11.79 -0.28 8.23
C ALA A 204 -11.19 -0.97 9.47
N ILE A 205 -9.93 -1.40 9.44
CA ILE A 205 -9.23 -1.93 10.62
C ILE A 205 -9.11 -0.86 11.70
N LEU A 206 -8.73 0.35 11.32
CA LEU A 206 -8.48 1.44 12.25
C LEU A 206 -9.76 2.01 12.88
N ALA A 207 -10.88 2.11 12.11
CA ALA A 207 -12.03 2.89 12.52
C ALA A 207 -13.37 2.15 12.56
N TRP A 208 -13.49 0.94 11.99
CA TRP A 208 -14.77 0.23 11.86
C TRP A 208 -14.76 -1.15 12.52
N PRO A 209 -14.78 -1.28 13.87
CA PRO A 209 -14.68 -2.57 14.55
C PRO A 209 -15.72 -3.62 14.13
N LYS A 210 -16.92 -3.19 13.70
CA LYS A 210 -17.96 -4.10 13.19
C LYS A 210 -17.58 -4.83 11.90
N THR A 211 -16.54 -4.37 11.19
CA THR A 211 -16.03 -4.98 9.96
C THR A 211 -14.91 -5.99 10.22
N HIS A 212 -14.41 -6.04 11.45
CA HIS A 212 -13.42 -7.01 11.88
C HIS A 212 -14.09 -8.38 11.94
N ARG A 213 -13.71 -9.25 11.02
CA ARG A 213 -14.26 -10.60 10.86
C ARG A 213 -13.15 -11.63 11.05
N ASP A 214 -13.15 -12.72 10.29
CA ASP A 214 -12.11 -13.76 10.41
C ASP A 214 -10.75 -13.32 9.85
N TRP A 215 -10.76 -12.46 8.81
CA TRP A 215 -9.55 -12.04 8.11
C TRP A 215 -9.54 -10.53 7.84
N GLN A 216 -8.39 -9.92 8.10
CA GLN A 216 -8.13 -8.49 7.83
C GLN A 216 -7.00 -8.33 6.82
N ARG A 217 -7.05 -7.23 6.05
CA ARG A 217 -6.09 -6.93 4.99
C ARG A 217 -5.41 -5.58 5.22
N PRO A 218 -4.52 -5.47 6.23
CA PRO A 218 -3.75 -4.24 6.45
C PRO A 218 -2.81 -4.00 5.26
N GLY A 219 -2.94 -2.84 4.64
CA GLY A 219 -2.09 -2.35 3.55
C GLY A 219 -1.39 -1.07 3.96
N TYR A 220 -1.97 0.08 3.67
CA TYR A 220 -1.35 1.38 3.88
C TYR A 220 -0.96 1.67 5.33
N MET A 221 -1.80 1.28 6.30
CA MET A 221 -1.50 1.39 7.71
C MET A 221 -0.22 0.62 8.11
N LEU A 222 0.08 -0.48 7.41
CA LEU A 222 1.27 -1.28 7.66
C LEU A 222 2.55 -0.47 7.45
N TYR A 223 2.51 0.45 6.48
CA TYR A 223 3.62 1.33 6.12
C TYR A 223 3.62 2.64 6.92
N GLY A 224 2.77 2.74 7.95
CA GLY A 224 2.80 3.80 8.95
C GLY A 224 2.18 5.11 8.50
N ASN A 225 1.20 5.06 7.60
CA ASN A 225 0.55 6.26 7.12
C ASN A 225 -0.96 6.16 7.31
N SER A 226 -1.57 7.27 7.76
CA SER A 226 -3.01 7.37 7.93
C SER A 226 -3.72 7.34 6.58
N PRO A 227 -4.75 6.48 6.40
CA PRO A 227 -5.62 6.55 5.23
C PRO A 227 -6.65 7.69 5.31
N PHE A 228 -6.80 8.34 6.46
CA PHE A 228 -7.79 9.40 6.71
C PHE A 228 -7.23 10.78 6.36
N SER A 229 -8.12 11.68 5.94
CA SER A 229 -7.81 13.10 5.77
C SER A 229 -7.84 13.88 7.09
N GLU A 230 -8.50 13.34 8.11
CA GLU A 230 -8.66 13.92 9.43
C GLU A 230 -7.94 13.09 10.49
N GLU A 231 -7.72 13.64 11.68
CA GLU A 231 -7.16 12.93 12.82
C GLU A 231 -8.04 11.73 13.22
N GLN A 232 -7.41 10.62 13.54
CA GLN A 232 -8.09 9.40 13.96
C GLN A 232 -7.22 8.64 14.97
N ASP A 233 -7.73 8.42 16.18
CA ASP A 233 -7.03 7.91 17.37
C ASP A 233 -6.12 6.69 17.12
N ASN A 234 -6.53 5.75 16.28
CA ASN A 234 -5.72 4.58 15.98
C ASN A 234 -4.72 4.83 14.85
N ALA A 235 -5.05 5.72 13.90
CA ALA A 235 -4.15 6.11 12.84
C ALA A 235 -2.99 6.96 13.36
N ASP A 236 -3.20 7.74 14.42
CA ASP A 236 -2.17 8.57 15.06
C ASP A 236 -1.10 7.74 15.80
N LYS A 237 -1.38 6.44 16.04
CA LYS A 237 -0.42 5.48 16.61
C LYS A 237 0.52 4.89 15.55
N LEU A 238 0.26 5.13 14.27
CA LEU A 238 1.06 4.58 13.17
C LEU A 238 2.41 5.28 13.09
N ILE A 239 3.44 4.51 12.81
CA ILE A 239 4.82 5.00 12.73
C ILE A 239 5.28 4.89 11.28
N PRO A 240 5.62 6.00 10.58
CA PRO A 240 6.11 5.95 9.21
C PRO A 240 7.32 5.01 9.06
N VAL A 241 7.22 4.12 8.07
CA VAL A 241 8.23 3.05 7.85
C VAL A 241 9.33 3.51 6.91
N MET A 242 9.00 4.33 5.91
CA MET A 242 9.98 4.80 4.92
C MET A 242 10.35 6.26 5.14
N SER A 243 11.66 6.53 5.06
CA SER A 243 12.21 7.88 4.89
C SER A 243 12.96 7.96 3.58
N LEU A 244 12.51 8.81 2.64
CA LEU A 244 13.27 9.14 1.43
C LEU A 244 14.26 10.25 1.75
N GLN A 245 15.54 9.93 1.64
CA GLN A 245 16.65 10.82 2.00
C GLN A 245 17.55 11.08 0.80
N SER A 246 18.19 12.24 0.82
CA SER A 246 19.19 12.65 -0.16
C SER A 246 20.18 13.64 0.50
N ALA A 247 20.95 14.37 -0.32
CA ALA A 247 21.87 15.39 0.15
C ALA A 247 21.93 16.59 -0.80
N VAL A 248 22.36 17.72 -0.23
CA VAL A 248 22.73 18.92 -0.98
C VAL A 248 23.98 18.65 -1.82
N ILE A 249 23.93 18.95 -3.12
CA ILE A 249 25.08 18.74 -4.03
C ILE A 249 25.63 20.03 -4.63
N SER A 250 24.89 21.14 -4.54
CA SER A 250 25.34 22.46 -5.01
C SER A 250 24.59 23.56 -4.27
N ILE A 251 25.23 24.67 -4.07
CA ILE A 251 24.65 25.90 -3.49
C ILE A 251 25.02 27.06 -4.38
N ARG A 252 24.07 27.95 -4.66
CA ARG A 252 24.24 29.13 -5.52
C ARG A 252 23.50 30.33 -4.93
N CYS A 253 24.14 31.48 -4.94
CA CYS A 253 23.46 32.75 -4.73
C CYS A 253 22.95 33.26 -6.10
N ILE A 254 21.74 33.76 -6.12
CA ILE A 254 21.12 34.38 -7.27
C ILE A 254 20.53 35.73 -6.86
N SER A 255 20.50 36.71 -7.78
CA SER A 255 19.97 38.01 -7.51
C SER A 255 18.44 38.06 -7.65
N SER A 256 17.84 39.06 -7.00
CA SER A 256 16.41 39.36 -7.22
C SER A 256 16.10 39.51 -8.70
N GLY A 257 15.02 38.89 -9.16
CA GLY A 257 14.59 38.86 -10.57
C GLY A 257 15.14 37.71 -11.40
N GLU A 258 16.13 36.93 -10.90
CA GLU A 258 16.60 35.74 -11.62
C GLU A 258 15.66 34.55 -11.37
N SER A 259 15.57 33.64 -12.37
CA SER A 259 14.66 32.51 -12.35
C SER A 259 15.39 31.18 -12.21
N VAL A 260 14.70 30.17 -11.61
CA VAL A 260 15.25 28.85 -11.34
C VAL A 260 14.53 27.77 -12.17
N GLY A 261 15.33 26.92 -12.80
CA GLY A 261 14.89 25.65 -13.40
C GLY A 261 14.20 25.80 -14.75
N TYR A 262 13.65 24.67 -15.22
CA TYR A 262 12.95 24.60 -16.51
C TYR A 262 11.73 25.51 -16.55
N THR A 263 11.55 26.19 -17.66
CA THR A 263 10.44 27.13 -17.94
C THR A 263 10.39 28.34 -17.01
N ALA A 264 11.44 28.60 -16.22
CA ALA A 264 11.54 29.78 -15.33
C ALA A 264 10.25 29.99 -14.50
N ASN A 265 9.65 28.91 -13.99
CA ASN A 265 8.35 28.97 -13.29
C ASN A 265 8.46 29.48 -11.84
N TRP A 266 9.66 29.80 -11.38
CA TRP A 266 9.92 30.50 -10.12
C TRP A 266 10.98 31.57 -10.32
N THR A 267 10.73 32.75 -9.80
CA THR A 267 11.63 33.90 -9.87
C THR A 267 11.90 34.43 -8.47
N ALA A 268 13.16 34.66 -8.17
CA ALA A 268 13.60 35.18 -6.89
C ALA A 268 13.06 36.61 -6.64
N LYS A 269 12.36 36.80 -5.53
CA LYS A 269 11.81 38.12 -5.14
C LYS A 269 12.82 38.96 -4.34
N ARG A 270 13.91 38.37 -3.93
CA ARG A 270 15.07 38.94 -3.20
C ARG A 270 16.32 38.18 -3.61
N ASP A 271 17.48 38.67 -3.25
CA ASP A 271 18.70 37.89 -3.37
C ASP A 271 18.53 36.60 -2.56
N SER A 272 18.76 35.48 -3.22
CA SER A 272 18.38 34.17 -2.69
C SER A 272 19.52 33.18 -2.80
N THR A 273 19.57 32.26 -1.82
CA THR A 273 20.47 31.10 -1.83
C THR A 273 19.71 29.86 -2.20
N ILE A 274 20.09 29.20 -3.29
CA ILE A 274 19.43 28.03 -3.84
C ILE A 274 20.30 26.79 -3.67
N ALA A 275 19.79 25.79 -2.97
CA ALA A 275 20.41 24.47 -2.86
C ALA A 275 19.86 23.55 -3.96
N THR A 276 20.75 22.77 -4.58
CA THR A 276 20.40 21.67 -5.50
C THR A 276 20.54 20.35 -4.76
N ILE A 277 19.50 19.51 -4.83
CA ILE A 277 19.41 18.22 -4.17
C ILE A 277 19.41 17.12 -5.25
N THR A 278 20.14 16.04 -5.04
CA THR A 278 20.23 14.93 -5.99
C THR A 278 19.07 13.94 -5.87
N VAL A 279 17.85 14.40 -6.11
CA VAL A 279 16.62 13.60 -6.23
C VAL A 279 15.71 14.23 -7.25
N GLY A 280 15.05 13.43 -8.08
CA GLY A 280 14.14 13.95 -9.09
C GLY A 280 13.04 12.96 -9.45
N TYR A 281 12.30 13.23 -10.58
CA TYR A 281 11.19 12.35 -10.95
C TYR A 281 11.66 10.95 -11.40
N GLY A 282 12.90 10.79 -11.83
CA GLY A 282 13.50 9.49 -12.09
C GLY A 282 13.72 8.65 -10.83
N ASP A 283 13.63 9.26 -9.64
CA ASP A 283 13.71 8.60 -8.33
C ASP A 283 12.34 8.39 -7.69
N GLY A 284 11.25 8.72 -8.42
CA GLY A 284 9.89 8.63 -7.90
C GLY A 284 9.38 9.91 -7.25
N TYR A 285 10.18 10.98 -7.13
CA TYR A 285 9.70 12.26 -6.62
C TYR A 285 8.74 12.92 -7.65
N PRO A 286 7.58 13.47 -7.23
CA PRO A 286 6.55 13.93 -8.17
C PRO A 286 7.03 15.11 -9.01
N ARG A 287 7.02 14.96 -10.36
CA ARG A 287 7.42 16.03 -11.29
C ARG A 287 6.54 17.27 -11.20
N HIS A 288 5.29 17.08 -10.80
CA HIS A 288 4.29 18.16 -10.70
C HIS A 288 4.25 18.78 -9.29
N ALA A 289 5.18 18.43 -8.40
CA ALA A 289 5.30 19.11 -7.11
C ALA A 289 5.41 20.63 -7.32
N PRO A 290 4.50 21.43 -6.73
CA PRO A 290 4.49 22.87 -6.93
C PRO A 290 5.61 23.56 -6.15
N ASN A 291 5.91 24.80 -6.52
CA ASN A 291 6.74 25.67 -5.70
C ASN A 291 6.14 25.78 -4.29
N GLY A 292 6.98 25.74 -3.27
CA GLY A 292 6.55 25.74 -1.87
C GLY A 292 6.34 24.36 -1.27
N THR A 293 6.39 23.26 -2.03
CA THR A 293 6.39 21.91 -1.47
C THR A 293 7.54 21.77 -0.46
N PRO A 294 7.28 21.34 0.78
CA PRO A 294 8.31 21.31 1.83
C PRO A 294 9.36 20.22 1.59
N VAL A 295 10.58 20.56 1.92
CA VAL A 295 11.76 19.66 1.96
C VAL A 295 12.48 19.95 3.26
N LEU A 296 12.95 18.94 4.00
CA LEU A 296 13.75 19.18 5.20
C LEU A 296 15.24 19.17 4.85
N ILE A 297 15.95 20.21 5.23
CA ILE A 297 17.42 20.29 5.17
C ILE A 297 17.91 20.49 6.61
N ASN A 298 18.70 19.56 7.13
CA ASN A 298 19.13 19.53 8.53
C ASN A 298 17.96 19.69 9.54
N GLY A 299 16.76 19.12 9.21
CA GLY A 299 15.57 19.20 10.06
C GLY A 299 14.76 20.49 9.90
N VAL A 300 15.20 21.45 9.10
CA VAL A 300 14.48 22.71 8.85
C VAL A 300 13.69 22.63 7.55
N ARG A 301 12.44 23.08 7.57
CA ARG A 301 11.56 23.11 6.38
C ARG A 301 11.97 24.22 5.43
N CYS A 302 12.27 23.84 4.18
CA CYS A 302 12.62 24.74 3.10
C CYS A 302 11.70 24.52 1.90
N PRO A 303 11.30 25.55 1.15
CA PRO A 303 10.41 25.39 0.02
C PRO A 303 11.14 24.91 -1.23
N LEU A 304 10.58 23.93 -1.91
CA LEU A 304 10.93 23.59 -3.29
C LEU A 304 10.68 24.79 -4.20
N VAL A 305 11.63 25.11 -5.06
CA VAL A 305 11.54 26.21 -6.05
C VAL A 305 11.99 25.74 -7.42
N GLY A 306 11.29 26.20 -8.44
CA GLY A 306 11.51 25.72 -9.80
C GLY A 306 10.90 24.35 -10.07
N ARG A 307 11.04 23.87 -11.30
CA ARG A 307 10.44 22.60 -11.73
C ARG A 307 11.34 21.42 -11.40
N VAL A 308 10.76 20.37 -10.84
CA VAL A 308 11.46 19.10 -10.60
C VAL A 308 12.06 18.57 -11.90
N SER A 309 13.36 18.26 -11.89
CA SER A 309 14.11 17.65 -12.99
C SER A 309 14.13 16.13 -12.87
N MET A 310 14.73 15.42 -13.83
CA MET A 310 14.82 13.96 -13.79
C MET A 310 15.59 13.47 -12.56
N ASP A 311 16.69 14.14 -12.23
CA ASP A 311 17.66 13.67 -11.22
C ASP A 311 17.88 14.68 -10.07
N MET A 312 17.26 15.87 -10.13
CA MET A 312 17.51 16.96 -9.20
C MET A 312 16.25 17.78 -8.92
N ILE A 313 16.22 18.34 -7.71
CA ILE A 313 15.31 19.42 -7.34
C ILE A 313 16.13 20.63 -6.83
N THR A 314 15.51 21.78 -6.80
CA THR A 314 16.06 23.00 -6.24
C THR A 314 15.19 23.49 -5.08
N VAL A 315 15.83 24.02 -4.05
CA VAL A 315 15.20 24.42 -2.79
C VAL A 315 15.74 25.78 -2.38
N ASP A 316 14.88 26.70 -1.99
CA ASP A 316 15.27 28.00 -1.45
C ASP A 316 15.71 27.80 0.03
N VAL A 317 16.96 28.11 0.28
CA VAL A 317 17.60 27.98 1.61
C VAL A 317 18.08 29.32 2.16
N THR A 318 17.55 30.42 1.61
CA THR A 318 17.96 31.79 1.96
C THR A 318 17.83 32.09 3.45
N ASP A 319 16.83 31.51 4.10
CA ASP A 319 16.55 31.74 5.53
C ASP A 319 17.22 30.72 6.45
N LEU A 320 18.10 29.85 5.93
CA LEU A 320 18.94 28.98 6.75
C LEU A 320 20.26 29.68 7.12
N ASP A 321 20.58 29.67 8.38
CA ASP A 321 21.85 30.28 8.89
C ASP A 321 23.07 29.59 8.29
N LEU A 322 23.01 28.28 8.11
CA LEU A 322 24.11 27.48 7.58
C LEU A 322 23.60 26.31 6.75
N VAL A 323 24.07 26.21 5.50
CA VAL A 323 23.86 25.07 4.63
C VAL A 323 25.15 24.75 3.87
N SER A 324 25.46 23.47 3.73
CA SER A 324 26.68 22.97 3.11
C SER A 324 26.42 21.85 2.13
N ILE A 325 27.30 21.66 1.16
CA ILE A 325 27.29 20.47 0.30
C ILE A 325 27.51 19.25 1.19
N GLY A 326 26.65 18.22 1.00
CA GLY A 326 26.63 17.02 1.81
C GLY A 326 25.58 17.04 2.94
N ASP A 327 24.96 18.16 3.23
CA ASP A 327 23.90 18.26 4.24
C ASP A 327 22.75 17.31 3.93
N LYS A 328 22.23 16.68 4.99
CA LYS A 328 21.14 15.70 4.90
C LYS A 328 19.83 16.37 4.49
N VAL A 329 19.19 15.76 3.54
CA VAL A 329 17.87 16.15 3.04
C VAL A 329 16.86 15.03 3.24
N VAL A 330 15.65 15.38 3.76
CA VAL A 330 14.53 14.45 3.86
C VAL A 330 13.39 14.95 2.99
N LEU A 331 12.92 14.09 2.07
CA LEU A 331 11.83 14.38 1.12
C LEU A 331 10.47 13.94 1.68
N TRP A 332 10.46 12.87 2.47
CA TRP A 332 9.39 12.42 3.35
C TRP A 332 9.92 11.42 4.38
N GLY A 333 9.22 11.27 5.48
CA GLY A 333 9.57 10.40 6.59
C GLY A 333 8.78 10.76 7.85
N PRO A 334 9.26 10.36 9.05
CA PRO A 334 8.56 10.66 10.31
C PRO A 334 8.36 12.16 10.57
N GLU A 335 9.33 13.00 10.20
CA GLU A 335 9.29 14.46 10.45
C GLU A 335 8.60 15.24 9.32
N LEU A 336 8.37 14.60 8.18
CA LEU A 336 7.72 15.16 7.01
C LEU A 336 6.84 14.07 6.38
N PRO A 337 5.58 13.92 6.81
CA PRO A 337 4.71 12.84 6.36
C PRO A 337 4.55 12.80 4.84
N VAL A 338 4.58 11.61 4.24
CA VAL A 338 4.36 11.45 2.80
C VAL A 338 2.99 11.97 2.35
N ASN A 339 1.98 11.90 3.23
CA ASN A 339 0.64 12.43 2.97
C ASN A 339 0.66 13.95 2.79
N GLU A 340 1.52 14.68 3.51
CA GLU A 340 1.68 16.13 3.33
C GLU A 340 2.24 16.44 1.94
N ILE A 341 3.28 15.72 1.51
CA ILE A 341 3.85 15.87 0.17
C ILE A 341 2.82 15.52 -0.90
N ALA A 342 2.07 14.44 -0.69
CA ALA A 342 1.00 14.03 -1.59
C ALA A 342 -0.09 15.10 -1.71
N HIS A 343 -0.50 15.72 -0.60
CA HIS A 343 -1.47 16.81 -0.60
C HIS A 343 -0.99 18.00 -1.44
N HIS A 344 0.25 18.44 -1.24
CA HIS A 344 0.86 19.50 -2.07
C HIS A 344 0.83 19.15 -3.57
N CYS A 345 1.01 17.89 -3.89
CA CYS A 345 1.06 17.41 -5.27
C CYS A 345 -0.30 17.05 -5.87
N GLY A 346 -1.41 17.19 -5.13
CA GLY A 346 -2.76 16.80 -5.60
C GLY A 346 -2.91 15.30 -5.84
N THR A 347 -2.25 14.47 -5.03
CA THR A 347 -2.30 13.01 -5.09
C THR A 347 -2.41 12.40 -3.69
N ILE A 348 -2.22 11.10 -3.57
CA ILE A 348 -2.26 10.34 -2.32
C ILE A 348 -0.90 9.71 -1.98
N GLY A 349 -0.60 9.55 -0.69
CA GLY A 349 0.66 8.96 -0.24
C GLY A 349 0.90 7.55 -0.77
N TYR A 350 -0.16 6.77 -1.03
CA TYR A 350 -0.09 5.46 -1.71
C TYR A 350 0.67 5.55 -3.04
N GLU A 351 0.35 6.54 -3.87
CA GLU A 351 0.98 6.72 -5.18
C GLU A 351 2.46 7.06 -5.05
N LEU A 352 2.81 7.98 -4.15
CA LEU A 352 4.20 8.38 -3.94
C LEU A 352 5.08 7.21 -3.48
N LEU A 353 4.59 6.42 -2.53
CA LEU A 353 5.31 5.25 -2.02
C LEU A 353 5.47 4.16 -3.08
N THR A 354 4.38 3.81 -3.80
CA THR A 354 4.42 2.73 -4.80
C THR A 354 5.24 3.07 -6.04
N ARG A 355 5.46 4.36 -6.33
CA ARG A 355 6.31 4.83 -7.43
C ARG A 355 7.81 4.76 -7.16
N MET A 356 8.24 4.33 -5.98
CA MET A 356 9.66 4.22 -5.63
C MET A 356 10.38 3.20 -6.55
N PRO A 357 11.25 3.65 -7.49
CA PRO A 357 11.88 2.77 -8.46
C PRO A 357 13.04 1.99 -7.87
N SER A 358 13.52 0.98 -8.60
CA SER A 358 14.67 0.15 -8.20
C SER A 358 15.99 0.92 -8.17
N ARG A 359 16.10 2.05 -8.88
CA ARG A 359 17.30 2.90 -8.87
C ARG A 359 17.54 3.62 -7.51
N VAL A 360 16.50 3.72 -6.67
CA VAL A 360 16.65 4.20 -5.29
C VAL A 360 16.87 2.99 -4.38
N PRO A 361 18.09 2.79 -3.86
CA PRO A 361 18.39 1.67 -3.00
C PRO A 361 17.61 1.78 -1.68
N ARG A 362 17.15 0.62 -1.17
CA ARG A 362 16.53 0.50 0.14
C ARG A 362 17.60 0.12 1.16
N ILE A 363 17.63 0.84 2.27
CA ILE A 363 18.46 0.53 3.42
C ILE A 363 17.53 0.13 4.54
N TYR A 364 17.62 -1.12 4.98
CA TYR A 364 16.78 -1.65 6.05
C TYR A 364 17.46 -1.47 7.38
N ILE A 365 16.72 -0.93 8.36
CA ILE A 365 17.13 -0.78 9.76
C ILE A 365 16.14 -1.51 10.68
N ASN A 366 16.63 -1.97 11.84
CA ASN A 366 15.87 -2.71 12.85
C ASN A 366 15.74 -1.94 14.16
#